data_f0500aed23b1424fa16294c5fb3952db
#
_entry.id   f0500aed23b1424fa16294c5fb3952db
#
_cell.length_a   1.000
_cell.length_b   1.000
_cell.length_c   1.000
_cell.angle_alpha   90.00
_cell.angle_beta   90.00
_cell.angle_gamma   90.00
#
_symmetry.space_group_name_H-M   'P 1'
#
loop_
_entity.id
_entity.type
_entity.pdbx_description
1 polymer ?
#
loop_
_entity_poly.entity_id
_entity_poly.type
_entity_poly.pdbx_seq_one_letter_code
_entity_poly.pdbx_strand_id
1 'polypeptide(L)'
;MKLYEEQGIGRERVLIKLASTWEGITAAEQLQKEGIKCNMTLLFSLPQAVRSAEAKIQPISPFVGRIYDWFKAANKRDYSGAEDPGVQSVKEIYTYYKKFGYETE
;
A
#
# COMPACT_ATOMS: atom_id res chain seq x y z
N MET A 1 -12.86 -14.18 6.99
CA MET A 1 -12.59 -14.30 8.46
C MET A 1 -13.26 -15.50 9.12
N LYS A 2 -14.52 -15.73 8.83
CA LYS A 2 -15.28 -16.81 9.46
C LYS A 2 -14.59 -18.19 9.31
N LEU A 3 -14.06 -18.51 8.14
CA LEU A 3 -13.35 -19.77 7.90
C LEU A 3 -12.09 -19.91 8.76
N TYR A 4 -11.35 -18.82 8.95
CA TYR A 4 -10.17 -18.81 9.82
C TYR A 4 -10.55 -18.99 11.28
N GLU A 5 -11.62 -18.33 11.72
CA GLU A 5 -12.11 -18.44 13.09
C GLU A 5 -12.57 -19.87 13.40
N GLU A 6 -13.19 -20.55 12.44
CA GLU A 6 -13.59 -21.98 12.58
C GLU A 6 -12.38 -22.90 12.74
N GLN A 7 -11.20 -22.49 12.26
CA GLN A 7 -9.93 -23.22 12.41
C GLN A 7 -9.14 -22.77 13.63
N GLY A 8 -9.70 -21.94 14.50
CA GLY A 8 -9.03 -21.44 15.69
C GLY A 8 -8.01 -20.33 15.43
N ILE A 9 -8.07 -19.69 14.25
CA ILE A 9 -7.18 -18.59 13.87
C ILE A 9 -7.91 -17.27 14.11
N GLY A 10 -7.41 -16.47 15.03
CA GLY A 10 -7.99 -15.16 15.35
C GLY A 10 -7.61 -14.08 14.32
N ARG A 11 -8.34 -12.97 14.39
CA ARG A 11 -8.16 -11.83 13.49
C ARG A 11 -6.77 -11.22 13.53
N GLU A 12 -6.10 -11.30 14.68
CA GLU A 12 -4.74 -10.79 14.89
C GLU A 12 -3.68 -11.51 14.05
N ARG A 13 -4.01 -12.71 13.56
CA ARG A 13 -3.12 -13.53 12.72
C ARG A 13 -3.38 -13.38 11.24
N VAL A 14 -4.37 -12.60 10.84
CA VAL A 14 -4.81 -12.48 9.45
C VAL A 14 -4.58 -11.06 8.94
N LEU A 15 -3.98 -10.96 7.76
CA LEU A 15 -3.76 -9.72 7.05
C LEU A 15 -4.35 -9.87 5.64
N ILE A 16 -5.45 -9.17 5.38
CA ILE A 16 -6.16 -9.26 4.09
C ILE A 16 -5.52 -8.34 3.07
N LYS A 17 -5.16 -8.88 1.92
CA LYS A 17 -4.55 -8.13 0.83
C LYS A 17 -5.61 -7.63 -0.13
N LEU A 18 -5.66 -6.31 -0.34
CA LEU A 18 -6.63 -5.65 -1.22
C LEU A 18 -5.93 -4.71 -2.20
N ALA A 19 -6.49 -4.57 -3.39
CA ALA A 19 -5.97 -3.64 -4.39
C ALA A 19 -6.22 -2.19 -3.98
N SER A 20 -5.26 -1.30 -4.27
CA SER A 20 -5.31 0.13 -3.94
C SER A 20 -6.17 0.93 -4.94
N THR A 21 -7.33 0.40 -5.28
CA THR A 21 -8.40 1.12 -5.98
C THR A 21 -9.20 1.93 -4.96
N TRP A 22 -10.02 2.84 -5.43
CA TRP A 22 -10.92 3.60 -4.55
C TRP A 22 -11.80 2.64 -3.73
N GLU A 23 -12.41 1.69 -4.41
CA GLU A 23 -13.29 0.67 -3.80
C GLU A 23 -12.51 -0.20 -2.81
N GLY A 24 -11.33 -0.64 -3.18
CA GLY A 24 -10.46 -1.45 -2.32
C GLY A 24 -10.04 -0.73 -1.04
N ILE A 25 -9.66 0.53 -1.14
CA ILE A 25 -9.29 1.35 0.02
C ILE A 25 -10.49 1.61 0.91
N THR A 26 -11.66 1.90 0.33
CA THR A 26 -12.90 2.09 1.08
C THR A 26 -13.32 0.83 1.81
N ALA A 27 -13.22 -0.33 1.15
CA ALA A 27 -13.48 -1.63 1.78
C ALA A 27 -12.50 -1.92 2.93
N ALA A 28 -11.22 -1.61 2.74
CA ALA A 28 -10.21 -1.79 3.78
C ALA A 28 -10.46 -0.89 4.99
N GLU A 29 -10.87 0.35 4.76
CA GLU A 29 -11.24 1.27 5.85
C GLU A 29 -12.36 0.70 6.71
N GLN A 30 -13.38 0.12 6.07
CA GLN A 30 -14.50 -0.51 6.77
C GLN A 30 -14.05 -1.75 7.53
N LEU A 31 -13.22 -2.61 6.91
CA LEU A 31 -12.69 -3.81 7.56
C LEU A 31 -11.80 -3.45 8.77
N GLN A 32 -11.03 -2.39 8.68
CA GLN A 32 -10.22 -1.90 9.79
C GLN A 32 -11.09 -1.52 11.00
N LYS A 33 -12.25 -0.92 10.77
CA LYS A 33 -13.22 -0.61 11.83
C LYS A 33 -13.79 -1.87 12.49
N GLU A 34 -13.82 -2.97 11.76
CA GLU A 34 -14.24 -4.28 12.27
C GLU A 34 -13.09 -5.07 12.94
N GLY A 35 -11.90 -4.48 13.03
CA GLY A 35 -10.71 -5.12 13.61
C GLY A 35 -9.99 -6.08 12.68
N ILE A 36 -10.25 -6.02 11.38
CA ILE A 36 -9.58 -6.83 10.36
C ILE A 36 -8.48 -5.99 9.70
N LYS A 37 -7.23 -6.43 9.82
CA LYS A 37 -6.09 -5.72 9.24
C LYS A 37 -6.00 -5.96 7.73
N CYS A 38 -5.68 -4.92 6.98
CA CYS A 38 -5.55 -4.97 5.54
C CYS A 38 -4.19 -4.45 5.07
N ASN A 39 -3.66 -5.08 4.03
CA ASN A 39 -2.48 -4.63 3.30
C ASN A 39 -2.91 -4.15 1.93
N MET A 40 -2.68 -2.87 1.64
CA MET A 40 -2.99 -2.32 0.32
C MET A 40 -1.86 -2.60 -0.65
N THR A 41 -2.19 -3.29 -1.73
CA THR A 41 -1.25 -3.66 -2.79
C THR A 41 -1.64 -3.00 -4.12
N LEU A 42 -0.87 -3.24 -5.19
CA LEU A 42 -1.02 -2.55 -6.47
C LEU A 42 -0.97 -1.04 -6.28
N LEU A 43 0.01 -0.59 -5.49
CA LEU A 43 0.19 0.81 -5.16
C LEU A 43 1.30 1.38 -6.05
N PHE A 44 0.92 2.31 -6.91
CA PHE A 44 1.78 2.88 -7.94
C PHE A 44 1.97 4.39 -7.84
N SER A 45 1.23 5.06 -6.96
CA SER A 45 1.23 6.52 -6.92
C SER A 45 1.07 7.09 -5.52
N LEU A 46 1.48 8.34 -5.34
CA LEU A 46 1.30 9.07 -4.10
C LEU A 46 -0.17 9.25 -3.70
N PRO A 47 -1.11 9.60 -4.60
CA PRO A 47 -2.52 9.70 -4.23
C PRO A 47 -3.11 8.42 -3.62
N GLN A 48 -2.75 7.26 -4.13
CA GLN A 48 -3.16 5.98 -3.55
C GLN A 48 -2.61 5.84 -2.12
N ALA A 49 -1.34 6.17 -1.91
CA ALA A 49 -0.70 6.10 -0.61
C ALA A 49 -1.32 7.07 0.40
N VAL A 50 -1.63 8.29 -0.02
CA VAL A 50 -2.28 9.30 0.81
C VAL A 50 -3.67 8.83 1.25
N ARG A 51 -4.49 8.34 0.32
CA ARG A 51 -5.82 7.84 0.64
C ARG A 51 -5.78 6.64 1.59
N SER A 52 -4.81 5.74 1.39
CA SER A 52 -4.60 4.60 2.29
C SER A 52 -4.25 5.04 3.71
N ALA A 53 -3.40 6.06 3.86
CA ALA A 53 -3.04 6.61 5.16
C ALA A 53 -4.23 7.32 5.84
N GLU A 54 -5.03 8.07 5.08
CA GLU A 54 -6.25 8.69 5.59
C GLU A 54 -7.26 7.67 6.09
N ALA A 55 -7.32 6.51 5.45
CA ALA A 55 -8.15 5.38 5.87
C ALA A 55 -7.55 4.62 7.07
N LYS A 56 -6.40 5.02 7.57
CA LYS A 56 -5.67 4.42 8.70
C LYS A 56 -5.30 2.96 8.46
N ILE A 57 -5.01 2.61 7.21
CA ILE A 57 -4.58 1.26 6.85
C ILE A 57 -3.11 1.09 7.27
N GLN A 58 -2.80 -0.03 7.94
CA GLN A 58 -1.48 -0.21 8.54
C GLN A 58 -0.37 -0.39 7.52
N PRO A 59 -0.28 -1.49 6.75
CA PRO A 59 0.76 -1.61 5.75
C PRO A 59 0.26 -1.30 4.35
N ILE A 60 1.16 -0.76 3.54
CA ILE A 60 1.00 -0.62 2.10
C ILE A 60 2.14 -1.33 1.39
N SER A 61 1.90 -1.79 0.17
CA SER A 61 2.90 -2.50 -0.63
C SER A 61 3.07 -1.86 -2.00
N PRO A 62 3.97 -0.88 -2.15
CA PRO A 62 4.29 -0.29 -3.45
C PRO A 62 4.97 -1.30 -4.38
N PHE A 63 4.69 -1.21 -5.66
CA PHE A 63 5.28 -2.08 -6.68
C PHE A 63 6.45 -1.37 -7.38
N VAL A 64 7.56 -1.27 -6.69
CA VAL A 64 8.77 -0.55 -7.13
C VAL A 64 9.27 -1.05 -8.49
N GLY A 65 9.35 -2.37 -8.67
CA GLY A 65 9.82 -2.97 -9.92
C GLY A 65 8.92 -2.66 -11.11
N ARG A 66 7.60 -2.69 -10.92
CA ARG A 66 6.64 -2.36 -11.98
C ARG A 66 6.63 -0.88 -12.34
N ILE A 67 6.82 -0.02 -11.36
CA ILE A 67 6.99 1.42 -11.60
C ILE A 67 8.25 1.64 -12.45
N TYR A 68 9.35 1.00 -12.09
CA TYR A 68 10.59 1.04 -12.85
C TYR A 68 10.38 0.58 -14.29
N ASP A 69 9.76 -0.58 -14.49
CA ASP A 69 9.54 -1.17 -15.81
C ASP A 69 8.72 -0.25 -16.72
N TRP A 70 7.69 0.38 -16.16
CA TRP A 70 6.85 1.31 -16.91
C TRP A 70 7.64 2.53 -17.39
N PHE A 71 8.41 3.15 -16.50
CA PHE A 71 9.23 4.32 -16.83
C PHE A 71 10.34 3.97 -17.81
N LYS A 72 10.97 2.81 -17.63
CA LYS A 72 11.98 2.30 -18.55
C LYS A 72 11.42 2.14 -19.97
N ALA A 73 10.25 1.53 -20.09
CA ALA A 73 9.59 1.35 -21.39
C ALA A 73 9.15 2.67 -22.00
N ALA A 74 8.56 3.58 -21.21
CA ALA A 74 8.04 4.87 -21.69
C ALA A 74 9.16 5.80 -22.14
N ASN A 75 10.27 5.86 -21.43
CA ASN A 75 11.39 6.77 -21.67
C ASN A 75 12.56 6.10 -22.40
N LYS A 76 12.49 4.80 -22.64
CA LYS A 76 13.53 3.99 -23.31
C LYS A 76 14.93 4.19 -22.72
N ARG A 77 15.01 4.26 -21.38
CA ARG A 77 16.27 4.39 -20.66
C ARG A 77 16.25 3.58 -19.35
N ASP A 78 17.43 3.19 -18.89
CA ASP A 78 17.61 2.58 -17.58
C ASP A 78 17.72 3.65 -16.49
N TYR A 79 17.34 3.27 -15.29
CA TYR A 79 17.49 4.06 -14.07
C TYR A 79 18.21 3.23 -13.02
N SER A 80 18.99 3.88 -12.16
CA SER A 80 19.70 3.20 -11.09
C SER A 80 19.73 4.02 -9.81
N GLY A 81 19.73 3.34 -8.65
CA GLY A 81 19.82 3.98 -7.36
C GLY A 81 18.73 5.05 -7.14
N ALA A 82 19.14 6.23 -6.74
CA ALA A 82 18.22 7.34 -6.42
C ALA A 82 17.43 7.87 -7.63
N GLU A 83 17.85 7.56 -8.85
CA GLU A 83 17.13 7.96 -10.08
C GLU A 83 15.97 7.02 -10.40
N ASP A 84 15.91 5.83 -9.80
CA ASP A 84 14.85 4.87 -10.03
C ASP A 84 13.48 5.46 -9.63
N PRO A 85 12.52 5.55 -10.56
CA PRO A 85 11.19 6.11 -10.26
C PRO A 85 10.45 5.37 -9.16
N GLY A 86 10.66 4.06 -9.05
CA GLY A 86 10.10 3.24 -7.97
C GLY A 86 10.66 3.65 -6.61
N VAL A 87 11.98 3.83 -6.53
CA VAL A 87 12.66 4.30 -5.32
C VAL A 87 12.20 5.71 -4.95
N GLN A 88 12.11 6.61 -5.93
CA GLN A 88 11.62 7.96 -5.71
C GLN A 88 10.18 7.97 -5.21
N SER A 89 9.32 7.10 -5.73
CA SER A 89 7.94 6.95 -5.30
C SER A 89 7.86 6.57 -3.82
N VAL A 90 8.62 5.56 -3.39
CA VAL A 90 8.66 5.13 -1.98
C VAL A 90 9.19 6.23 -1.08
N LYS A 91 10.24 6.91 -1.50
CA LYS A 91 10.83 8.04 -0.75
C LYS A 91 9.82 9.17 -0.57
N GLU A 92 9.07 9.50 -1.60
CA GLU A 92 8.03 10.53 -1.58
C GLU A 92 6.91 10.15 -0.61
N ILE A 93 6.43 8.90 -0.66
CA ILE A 93 5.41 8.37 0.24
C ILE A 93 5.91 8.41 1.69
N TYR A 94 7.11 7.92 1.95
CA TYR A 94 7.71 7.92 3.29
C TYR A 94 7.83 9.34 3.84
N THR A 95 8.33 10.27 3.04
CA THR A 95 8.48 11.68 3.42
C THR A 95 7.12 12.30 3.76
N TYR A 96 6.10 12.03 2.94
CA TYR A 96 4.74 12.50 3.19
C TYR A 96 4.18 11.95 4.50
N TYR A 97 4.32 10.65 4.73
CA TYR A 97 3.81 10.01 5.95
C TYR A 97 4.48 10.56 7.21
N LYS A 98 5.78 10.77 7.18
CA LYS A 98 6.52 11.36 8.31
C LYS A 98 6.12 12.81 8.56
N LYS A 99 5.96 13.60 7.50
CA LYS A 99 5.58 15.01 7.61
C LYS A 99 4.20 15.21 8.26
N PHE A 100 3.25 14.34 7.95
CA PHE A 100 1.87 14.45 8.43
C PHE A 100 1.55 13.50 9.58
N GLY A 101 2.54 12.78 10.12
CA GLY A 101 2.39 11.94 11.31
C GLY A 101 1.52 10.70 11.13
N TYR A 102 1.48 10.13 9.94
CA TYR A 102 0.75 8.87 9.69
C TYR A 102 1.52 7.66 10.26
N GLU A 103 0.79 6.69 10.80
CA GLU A 103 1.34 5.45 11.35
C GLU A 103 1.42 4.31 10.33
N THR A 104 0.94 4.49 9.11
CA THR A 104 0.98 3.50 8.04
C THR A 104 2.41 3.13 7.66
N GLU A 105 2.69 1.82 7.53
CA GLU A 105 3.98 1.24 7.14
C GLU A 105 4.01 0.82 5.67
#